data_64e884a81ce11f1ea43160f7a3376647
#
_entry.id   64e884a81ce11f1ea43160f7a3376647
#
_cell.length_a   1.000
_cell.length_b   1.000
_cell.length_c   1.000
_cell.angle_alpha   90.00
_cell.angle_beta   90.00
_cell.angle_gamma   90.00
#
_symmetry.space_group_name_H-M   'P 1'
#
loop_
_entity.id
_entity.type
_entity.pdbx_description
1 polymer ?
#
loop_
_entity_poly.entity_id
_entity_poly.type
_entity_poly.pdbx_seq_one_letter_code
_entity_poly.pdbx_strand_id
1 'polypeptide(L)'
;MRAKLGLAQCLWLSGRYDESLSNYYDILKLNPNDNQGVRYLLAICLAEIKKYDDLEKLLNSKEYKDDIMAEWLWTKLLLSYVRSGDSSETNICLKKALQANHYMADYLTGRKKVPQYYSDCITIGGEDEARCYVLDAIDAWEKVDGLIEWLKDKTSLNENK
;
A
#
# COMPACT_ATOMS: atom_id res chain seq x y z
N MET A 1 -0.06 21.34 -9.70
CA MET A 1 0.13 20.01 -9.08
C MET A 1 -0.88 18.97 -9.54
N ARG A 2 -2.19 19.20 -9.52
CA ARG A 2 -3.22 18.23 -9.98
C ARG A 2 -2.97 17.70 -11.40
N ALA A 3 -2.64 18.59 -12.35
CA ALA A 3 -2.33 18.18 -13.73
C ALA A 3 -1.12 17.24 -13.82
N LYS A 4 -0.08 17.48 -13.01
CA LYS A 4 1.12 16.63 -12.95
C LYS A 4 0.81 15.26 -12.32
N LEU A 5 -0.07 15.21 -11.33
CA LEU A 5 -0.55 13.95 -10.76
C LEU A 5 -1.34 13.14 -11.80
N GLY A 6 -2.27 13.78 -12.51
CA GLY A 6 -3.01 13.11 -13.61
C GLY A 6 -2.08 12.61 -14.72
N LEU A 7 -1.04 13.38 -15.07
CA LEU A 7 -0.02 12.92 -16.02
C LEU A 7 0.72 11.67 -15.52
N ALA A 8 1.14 11.67 -14.24
CA ALA A 8 1.83 10.51 -13.67
C ALA A 8 0.96 9.25 -13.72
N GLN A 9 -0.33 9.36 -13.38
CA GLN A 9 -1.28 8.26 -13.46
C GLN A 9 -1.49 7.77 -14.90
N CYS A 10 -1.64 8.67 -15.87
CA CYS A 10 -1.74 8.30 -17.29
C CYS A 10 -0.47 7.59 -17.80
N LEU A 11 0.71 8.05 -17.39
CA LEU A 11 1.98 7.42 -17.72
C LEU A 11 2.06 6.00 -17.13
N TRP A 12 1.60 5.81 -15.88
CA TRP A 12 1.53 4.50 -15.24
C TRP A 12 0.66 3.54 -16.06
N LEU A 13 -0.56 3.93 -16.35
CA LEU A 13 -1.53 3.14 -17.14
C LEU A 13 -1.03 2.82 -18.56
N SER A 14 -0.16 3.64 -19.14
CA SER A 14 0.45 3.41 -20.45
C SER A 14 1.76 2.60 -20.38
N GLY A 15 2.15 2.07 -19.22
CA GLY A 15 3.36 1.28 -19.02
C GLY A 15 4.66 2.10 -19.00
N ARG A 16 4.58 3.43 -18.96
CA ARG A 16 5.74 4.34 -18.87
C ARG A 16 6.14 4.58 -17.43
N TYR A 17 6.52 3.48 -16.73
CA TYR A 17 6.70 3.45 -15.28
C TYR A 17 7.77 4.43 -14.78
N ASP A 18 8.95 4.47 -15.40
CA ASP A 18 10.03 5.35 -14.92
C ASP A 18 9.67 6.83 -15.03
N GLU A 19 8.95 7.22 -16.08
CA GLU A 19 8.47 8.59 -16.25
C GLU A 19 7.36 8.92 -15.23
N SER A 20 6.47 7.96 -14.97
CA SER A 20 5.45 8.10 -13.93
C SER A 20 6.09 8.33 -12.57
N LEU A 21 7.03 7.46 -12.17
CA LEU A 21 7.76 7.58 -10.90
C LEU A 21 8.49 8.92 -10.78
N SER A 22 9.17 9.35 -11.85
CA SER A 22 9.84 10.68 -11.87
C SER A 22 8.86 11.81 -11.56
N ASN A 23 7.65 11.75 -12.14
CA ASN A 23 6.61 12.76 -11.87
C ASN A 23 6.11 12.70 -10.42
N TYR A 24 5.92 11.52 -9.82
CA TYR A 24 5.54 11.39 -8.42
C TYR A 24 6.62 11.96 -7.49
N TYR A 25 7.89 11.61 -7.69
CA TYR A 25 9.01 12.17 -6.91
C TYR A 25 9.09 13.69 -7.02
N ASP A 26 8.91 14.25 -8.20
CA ASP A 26 8.88 15.69 -8.41
C ASP A 26 7.72 16.37 -7.66
N ILE A 27 6.55 15.74 -7.61
CA ILE A 27 5.40 16.27 -6.86
C ILE A 27 5.73 16.30 -5.37
N LEU A 28 6.29 15.23 -4.83
CA LEU A 28 6.69 15.17 -3.41
C LEU A 28 7.78 16.20 -3.08
N LYS A 29 8.75 16.39 -3.97
CA LYS A 29 9.79 17.43 -3.82
C LYS A 29 9.21 18.83 -3.80
N LEU A 30 8.18 19.12 -4.62
CA LEU A 30 7.52 20.42 -4.70
C LEU A 30 6.53 20.64 -3.54
N ASN A 31 6.02 19.58 -2.94
CA ASN A 31 5.06 19.61 -1.83
C ASN A 31 5.43 18.56 -0.77
N PRO A 32 6.45 18.80 0.06
CA PRO A 32 6.91 17.82 1.06
C PRO A 32 5.85 17.41 2.08
N ASN A 33 4.86 18.28 2.34
CA ASN A 33 3.73 17.94 3.23
C ASN A 33 2.74 16.97 2.61
N ASP A 34 2.85 16.73 1.31
CA ASP A 34 2.06 15.78 0.55
C ASP A 34 0.54 15.81 0.84
N ASN A 35 -0.05 16.99 0.76
CA ASN A 35 -1.50 17.19 0.98
C ASN A 35 -2.39 16.43 -0.02
N GLN A 36 -1.81 15.81 -1.04
CA GLN A 36 -2.51 15.03 -2.08
C GLN A 36 -2.37 13.52 -1.89
N GLY A 37 -1.61 13.06 -0.90
CA GLY A 37 -1.39 11.63 -0.65
C GLY A 37 -0.57 10.92 -1.74
N VAL A 38 0.26 11.64 -2.48
CA VAL A 38 1.05 11.09 -3.59
C VAL A 38 2.03 10.02 -3.12
N ARG A 39 2.52 10.11 -1.86
CA ARG A 39 3.40 9.10 -1.28
C ARG A 39 2.78 7.70 -1.25
N TYR A 40 1.46 7.61 -1.03
CA TYR A 40 0.76 6.31 -1.01
C TYR A 40 0.73 5.68 -2.41
N LEU A 41 0.37 6.46 -3.43
CA LEU A 41 0.40 6.01 -4.83
C LEU A 41 1.82 5.61 -5.26
N LEU A 42 2.81 6.43 -4.93
CA LEU A 42 4.21 6.12 -5.25
C LEU A 42 4.67 4.82 -4.57
N ALA A 43 4.32 4.62 -3.30
CA ALA A 43 4.69 3.41 -2.56
C ALA A 43 4.10 2.14 -3.21
N ILE A 44 2.83 2.18 -3.60
CA ILE A 44 2.17 1.07 -4.30
C ILE A 44 2.80 0.82 -5.67
N CYS A 45 3.05 1.87 -6.45
CA CYS A 45 3.71 1.75 -7.75
C CYS A 45 5.10 1.10 -7.63
N LEU A 46 5.90 1.51 -6.64
CA LEU A 46 7.22 0.90 -6.37
C LEU A 46 7.10 -0.57 -5.98
N ALA A 47 6.12 -0.93 -5.14
CA ALA A 47 5.85 -2.31 -4.76
C ALA A 47 5.45 -3.16 -5.98
N GLU A 48 4.57 -2.65 -6.83
CA GLU A 48 4.03 -3.36 -7.99
C GLU A 48 5.10 -3.72 -9.01
N ILE A 49 6.07 -2.83 -9.25
CA ILE A 49 7.20 -3.11 -10.16
C ILE A 49 8.44 -3.67 -9.45
N LYS A 50 8.28 -4.07 -8.18
CA LYS A 50 9.32 -4.71 -7.35
C LYS A 50 10.58 -3.85 -7.12
N LYS A 51 10.46 -2.51 -7.17
CA LYS A 51 11.53 -1.57 -6.77
C LYS A 51 11.59 -1.43 -5.25
N TYR A 52 11.84 -2.55 -4.56
CA TYR A 52 11.74 -2.64 -3.10
C TYR A 52 12.78 -1.79 -2.36
N ASP A 53 13.96 -1.56 -2.93
CA ASP A 53 14.98 -0.70 -2.32
C ASP A 53 14.53 0.78 -2.32
N ASP A 54 13.88 1.23 -3.37
CA ASP A 54 13.34 2.59 -3.46
C ASP A 54 12.08 2.73 -2.58
N LEU A 55 11.25 1.68 -2.52
CA LEU A 55 10.13 1.61 -1.58
C LEU A 55 10.62 1.73 -0.14
N GLU A 56 11.66 0.99 0.23
CA GLU A 56 12.23 1.03 1.58
C GLU A 56 12.76 2.42 1.95
N LYS A 57 13.46 3.08 1.01
CA LYS A 57 13.91 4.48 1.20
C LYS A 57 12.75 5.43 1.41
N LEU A 58 11.67 5.28 0.63
CA LEU A 58 10.47 6.11 0.75
C LEU A 58 9.79 5.89 2.11
N LEU A 59 9.54 4.63 2.50
CA LEU A 59 8.88 4.27 3.75
C LEU A 59 9.65 4.69 5.00
N ASN A 60 10.98 4.77 4.92
CA ASN A 60 11.88 5.16 5.99
C ASN A 60 12.38 6.61 5.87
N SER A 61 11.86 7.37 4.91
CA SER A 61 12.25 8.77 4.75
C SER A 61 11.92 9.59 6.00
N LYS A 62 12.71 10.62 6.26
CA LYS A 62 12.52 11.49 7.43
C LYS A 62 11.12 12.11 7.49
N GLU A 63 10.57 12.40 6.31
CA GLU A 63 9.29 13.06 6.15
C GLU A 63 8.10 12.14 6.45
N TYR A 64 8.24 10.81 6.16
CA TYR A 64 7.08 9.90 6.14
C TYR A 64 7.23 8.65 7.02
N LYS A 65 8.39 8.39 7.64
CA LYS A 65 8.64 7.17 8.44
C LYS A 65 7.65 6.96 9.59
N ASP A 66 7.13 8.05 10.15
CA ASP A 66 6.21 8.03 11.29
C ASP A 66 4.73 8.08 10.88
N ASP A 67 4.43 7.89 9.60
CA ASP A 67 3.06 7.83 9.10
C ASP A 67 2.35 6.56 9.65
N ILE A 68 1.17 6.78 10.24
CA ILE A 68 0.35 5.76 10.90
C ILE A 68 -0.92 5.39 10.12
N MET A 69 -1.09 5.96 8.92
CA MET A 69 -2.26 5.65 8.09
C MET A 69 -2.25 4.19 7.64
N ALA A 70 -3.42 3.61 7.52
CA ALA A 70 -3.57 2.20 7.21
C ALA A 70 -2.85 1.82 5.90
N GLU A 71 -3.01 2.59 4.84
CA GLU A 71 -2.34 2.39 3.55
C GLU A 71 -0.81 2.27 3.70
N TRP A 72 -0.22 3.13 4.57
CA TRP A 72 1.21 3.11 4.83
C TRP A 72 1.64 1.86 5.60
N LEU A 73 0.89 1.51 6.64
CA LEU A 73 1.19 0.35 7.48
C LEU A 73 1.04 -0.97 6.72
N TRP A 74 0.03 -1.09 5.86
CA TRP A 74 -0.15 -2.27 5.02
C TRP A 74 0.93 -2.38 3.94
N THR A 75 1.39 -1.26 3.37
CA THR A 75 2.52 -1.27 2.44
C THR A 75 3.85 -1.59 3.15
N LYS A 76 4.05 -1.12 4.39
CA LYS A 76 5.18 -1.55 5.25
C LYS A 76 5.15 -3.05 5.53
N LEU A 77 3.97 -3.62 5.78
CA LEU A 77 3.79 -5.06 5.97
C LEU A 77 4.22 -5.85 4.73
N LEU A 78 3.76 -5.44 3.55
CA LEU A 78 4.17 -6.06 2.29
C LEU A 78 5.69 -6.08 2.15
N LEU A 79 6.35 -4.94 2.34
CA LEU A 79 7.82 -4.85 2.26
C LEU A 79 8.51 -5.72 3.31
N SER A 80 8.02 -5.73 4.56
CA SER A 80 8.59 -6.55 5.63
C SER A 80 8.54 -8.03 5.29
N TYR A 81 7.42 -8.51 4.71
CA TYR A 81 7.32 -9.88 4.25
C TYR A 81 8.27 -10.19 3.09
N VAL A 82 8.40 -9.28 2.12
CA VAL A 82 9.37 -9.44 1.01
C VAL A 82 10.80 -9.57 1.51
N ARG A 83 11.16 -8.81 2.57
CA ARG A 83 12.52 -8.81 3.13
C ARG A 83 12.81 -10.00 4.05
N SER A 84 11.84 -10.41 4.83
CA SER A 84 12.08 -11.31 5.99
C SER A 84 11.12 -12.49 6.07
N GLY A 85 10.18 -12.63 5.13
CA GLY A 85 9.16 -13.67 5.17
C GLY A 85 8.32 -13.64 6.45
N ASP A 86 7.94 -14.82 6.95
CA ASP A 86 7.27 -14.98 8.25
C ASP A 86 8.28 -14.82 9.40
N SER A 87 8.51 -13.60 9.81
CA SER A 87 9.42 -13.22 10.88
C SER A 87 8.70 -12.52 12.03
N SER A 88 9.39 -12.37 13.18
CA SER A 88 8.89 -11.58 14.30
C SER A 88 8.59 -10.14 13.88
N GLU A 89 9.44 -9.54 13.05
CA GLU A 89 9.28 -8.18 12.55
C GLU A 89 8.03 -8.07 11.67
N THR A 90 7.86 -9.00 10.73
CA THR A 90 6.67 -9.04 9.87
C THR A 90 5.39 -9.24 10.67
N ASN A 91 5.41 -10.07 11.72
CA ASN A 91 4.27 -10.27 12.61
C ASN A 91 3.94 -8.99 13.43
N ILE A 92 4.94 -8.20 13.81
CA ILE A 92 4.73 -6.88 14.45
C ILE A 92 4.09 -5.91 13.44
N CYS A 93 4.55 -5.87 12.19
CA CYS A 93 3.95 -5.06 11.13
C CYS A 93 2.50 -5.47 10.88
N LEU A 94 2.20 -6.78 10.82
CA LEU A 94 0.85 -7.29 10.66
C LEU A 94 -0.08 -6.80 11.78
N LYS A 95 0.36 -6.90 13.04
CA LYS A 95 -0.44 -6.44 14.18
C LYS A 95 -0.80 -4.95 14.05
N LYS A 96 0.17 -4.11 13.68
CA LYS A 96 -0.06 -2.66 13.48
C LYS A 96 -1.01 -2.39 12.31
N ALA A 97 -0.83 -3.09 11.20
CA ALA A 97 -1.69 -2.95 10.02
C ALA A 97 -3.15 -3.35 10.32
N LEU A 98 -3.36 -4.48 11.00
CA LEU A 98 -4.70 -4.92 11.42
C LEU A 98 -5.36 -3.96 12.43
N GLN A 99 -4.59 -3.36 13.33
CA GLN A 99 -5.10 -2.35 14.26
C GLN A 99 -5.53 -1.07 13.54
N ALA A 100 -4.83 -0.68 12.47
CA ALA A 100 -5.18 0.51 11.70
C ALA A 100 -6.43 0.27 10.84
N ASN A 101 -6.51 -0.87 10.15
CA ASN A 101 -7.69 -1.25 9.36
C ASN A 101 -7.69 -2.75 9.06
N HIS A 102 -8.51 -3.51 9.79
CA HIS A 102 -8.62 -4.96 9.61
C HIS A 102 -9.37 -5.38 8.33
N TYR A 103 -10.25 -4.52 7.78
CA TYR A 103 -11.00 -4.83 6.55
C TYR A 103 -10.09 -5.06 5.34
N MET A 104 -8.89 -4.49 5.32
CA MET A 104 -7.93 -4.71 4.23
C MET A 104 -7.56 -6.18 4.09
N ALA A 105 -7.44 -6.92 5.22
CA ALA A 105 -7.18 -8.35 5.21
C ALA A 105 -8.30 -9.13 4.51
N ASP A 106 -9.56 -8.77 4.71
CA ASP A 106 -10.70 -9.46 4.11
C ASP A 106 -10.68 -9.39 2.58
N TYR A 107 -10.33 -8.23 2.05
CA TYR A 107 -10.22 -8.03 0.60
C TYR A 107 -8.97 -8.69 0.02
N LEU A 108 -7.79 -8.49 0.64
CA LEU A 108 -6.52 -9.05 0.17
C LEU A 108 -6.51 -10.58 0.19
N THR A 109 -7.21 -11.20 1.15
CA THR A 109 -7.30 -12.65 1.26
C THR A 109 -8.43 -13.27 0.43
N GLY A 110 -9.24 -12.45 -0.23
CA GLY A 110 -10.37 -12.90 -1.05
C GLY A 110 -11.60 -13.32 -0.26
N ARG A 111 -11.66 -13.07 1.07
CA ARG A 111 -12.88 -13.25 1.87
C ARG A 111 -13.98 -12.28 1.44
N LYS A 112 -13.59 -11.10 0.98
CA LYS A 112 -14.48 -10.13 0.30
C LYS A 112 -13.98 -9.89 -1.12
N LYS A 113 -14.91 -9.61 -2.03
CA LYS A 113 -14.58 -9.27 -3.43
C LYS A 113 -13.98 -7.87 -3.50
N VAL A 114 -12.89 -7.74 -4.23
CA VAL A 114 -12.30 -6.43 -4.54
C VAL A 114 -13.36 -5.58 -5.28
N PRO A 115 -13.62 -4.35 -4.84
CA PRO A 115 -14.61 -3.48 -5.48
C PRO A 115 -14.16 -3.08 -6.88
N GLN A 116 -15.12 -2.68 -7.73
CA GLN A 116 -14.81 -2.19 -9.08
C GLN A 116 -14.66 -0.66 -9.13
N TYR A 117 -15.06 0.04 -8.07
CA TYR A 117 -15.08 1.50 -8.02
C TYR A 117 -14.61 2.00 -6.67
N TYR A 118 -13.96 3.17 -6.67
CA TYR A 118 -13.60 3.87 -5.44
C TYR A 118 -14.83 4.33 -4.68
N SER A 119 -14.68 4.44 -3.37
CA SER A 119 -15.71 5.05 -2.52
C SER A 119 -15.67 6.59 -2.66
N ASP A 120 -16.85 7.22 -2.65
CA ASP A 120 -16.96 8.69 -2.71
C ASP A 120 -16.50 9.36 -1.40
N CYS A 121 -16.58 8.63 -0.29
CA CYS A 121 -16.14 9.06 1.04
C CYS A 121 -15.19 8.04 1.62
N ILE A 122 -14.21 8.51 2.41
CA ILE A 122 -13.25 7.66 3.11
C ILE A 122 -13.34 7.93 4.61
N THR A 123 -13.61 6.87 5.37
CA THR A 123 -13.60 6.87 6.83
C THR A 123 -12.32 6.18 7.30
N ILE A 124 -11.50 6.87 8.08
CA ILE A 124 -10.25 6.29 8.61
C ILE A 124 -10.57 5.04 9.44
N GLY A 125 -9.91 3.93 9.12
CA GLY A 125 -10.17 2.61 9.71
C GLY A 125 -11.46 1.94 9.22
N GLY A 126 -12.17 2.55 8.28
CA GLY A 126 -13.42 2.05 7.71
C GLY A 126 -13.21 1.09 6.54
N GLU A 127 -14.30 0.44 6.16
CA GLU A 127 -14.31 -0.49 5.02
C GLU A 127 -14.11 0.23 3.68
N ASP A 128 -14.56 1.46 3.56
CA ASP A 128 -14.38 2.34 2.41
C ASP A 128 -12.90 2.66 2.16
N GLU A 129 -12.11 2.94 3.20
CA GLU A 129 -10.66 3.10 3.12
C GLU A 129 -9.99 1.81 2.63
N ALA A 130 -10.40 0.66 3.18
CA ALA A 130 -9.86 -0.63 2.76
C ALA A 130 -10.13 -0.92 1.29
N ARG A 131 -11.34 -0.60 0.81
CA ARG A 131 -11.72 -0.76 -0.60
C ARG A 131 -10.87 0.09 -1.54
N CYS A 132 -10.59 1.34 -1.17
CA CYS A 132 -9.72 2.22 -1.96
C CYS A 132 -8.29 1.70 -2.02
N TYR A 133 -7.71 1.33 -0.85
CA TYR A 133 -6.36 0.78 -0.81
C TYR A 133 -6.22 -0.48 -1.67
N VAL A 134 -7.14 -1.43 -1.53
CA VAL A 134 -7.03 -2.70 -2.23
C VAL A 134 -7.20 -2.54 -3.74
N LEU A 135 -8.03 -1.62 -4.21
CA LEU A 135 -8.13 -1.29 -5.63
C LEU A 135 -6.78 -0.89 -6.23
N ASP A 136 -5.98 -0.12 -5.48
CA ASP A 136 -4.68 0.35 -5.94
C ASP A 136 -3.58 -0.71 -5.72
N ALA A 137 -3.67 -1.53 -4.67
CA ALA A 137 -2.56 -2.34 -4.17
C ALA A 137 -2.64 -3.83 -4.52
N ILE A 138 -3.81 -4.35 -4.93
CA ILE A 138 -4.00 -5.81 -5.10
C ILE A 138 -2.97 -6.43 -6.03
N ASP A 139 -2.65 -5.79 -7.15
CA ASP A 139 -1.66 -6.29 -8.10
C ASP A 139 -0.26 -6.40 -7.49
N ALA A 140 0.10 -5.44 -6.62
CA ALA A 140 1.38 -5.49 -5.91
C ALA A 140 1.43 -6.65 -4.90
N TRP A 141 0.31 -6.92 -4.20
CA TRP A 141 0.20 -8.02 -3.24
C TRP A 141 0.24 -9.39 -3.92
N GLU A 142 -0.48 -9.56 -5.04
CA GLU A 142 -0.52 -10.81 -5.79
C GLU A 142 0.82 -11.17 -6.44
N LYS A 143 1.68 -10.18 -6.73
CA LYS A 143 3.02 -10.38 -7.28
C LYS A 143 4.07 -10.83 -6.27
N VAL A 144 3.73 -10.93 -4.98
CA VAL A 144 4.61 -11.43 -3.92
C VAL A 144 4.24 -12.87 -3.57
N ASP A 145 5.11 -13.79 -3.92
CA ASP A 145 4.88 -15.22 -3.73
C ASP A 145 4.63 -15.55 -2.24
N GLY A 146 3.53 -16.23 -1.96
CA GLY A 146 3.17 -16.72 -0.63
C GLY A 146 2.62 -15.66 0.34
N LEU A 147 2.63 -14.38 0.00
CA LEU A 147 2.19 -13.32 0.92
C LEU A 147 0.70 -13.41 1.26
N ILE A 148 -0.15 -13.64 0.27
CA ILE A 148 -1.60 -13.72 0.46
C ILE A 148 -1.96 -14.98 1.26
N GLU A 149 -1.34 -16.12 0.96
CA GLU A 149 -1.52 -17.36 1.68
C GLU A 149 -1.10 -17.22 3.15
N TRP A 150 0.08 -16.62 3.37
CA TRP A 150 0.55 -16.32 4.71
C TRP A 150 -0.43 -15.41 5.47
N LEU A 151 -0.95 -14.37 4.83
CA LEU A 151 -1.92 -13.46 5.44
C LEU A 151 -3.22 -14.19 5.80
N LYS A 152 -3.70 -15.11 4.94
CA LYS A 152 -4.86 -15.95 5.21
C LYS A 152 -4.65 -16.78 6.48
N ASP A 153 -3.53 -17.48 6.58
CA ASP A 153 -3.22 -18.32 7.72
C ASP A 153 -3.17 -17.52 9.02
N LYS A 154 -2.48 -16.37 9.01
CA LYS A 154 -2.34 -15.50 10.19
C LYS A 154 -3.66 -14.90 10.65
N THR A 155 -4.55 -14.57 9.73
CA THR A 155 -5.84 -13.93 10.08
C THR A 155 -6.92 -14.95 10.42
N SER A 156 -6.90 -16.17 9.88
CA SER A 156 -7.82 -17.25 10.25
C SER A 156 -7.61 -17.77 11.67
N LEU A 157 -6.37 -17.75 12.17
CA LEU A 157 -6.04 -18.15 13.54
C LEU A 157 -6.60 -17.18 14.60
N ASN A 158 -6.90 -15.95 14.23
CA ASN A 158 -7.42 -14.92 15.15
C ASN A 158 -8.95 -14.94 15.29
N GLU A 159 -9.69 -15.59 14.40
CA GLU A 159 -11.15 -15.72 14.45
C GLU A 159 -11.61 -16.82 15.42
N ASN A 160 -10.69 -17.69 15.88
CA ASN A 160 -10.98 -18.82 16.78
C ASN A 160 -10.59 -18.57 18.24
N LYS A 161 -10.35 -17.31 18.65
CA LYS A 161 -10.11 -16.90 20.03
C LYS A 161 -11.13 -15.86 20.50
#